data_ab1752de0e76a34fb68320135e72877e
#
_entry.id   ab1752de0e76a34fb68320135e72877e
#
_cell.length_a   1.000
_cell.length_b   1.000
_cell.length_c   1.000
_cell.angle_alpha   90.00
_cell.angle_beta   90.00
_cell.angle_gamma   90.00
#
_symmetry.space_group_name_H-M   'P 1'
#
loop_
_entity.id
_entity.type
_entity.pdbx_description
1 polymer ?
#
loop_
_entity_poly.entity_id
_entity_poly.type
_entity_poly.pdbx_seq_one_letter_code
_entity_poly.pdbx_strand_id
1 'polypeptide(L)'
;MRNESTVRESRLMNSRTCGVLPETKPPLFIKRILAPTDLTSEGREAIDYAVTFASRFAAELILLHVYEAKGNGDYSLNVLDDTIVDDNRERAEDALRKLCAEISEAYPHCVMCFRSGIPREEIVFAARDLDADLIIISTHNHHWYTRLIGGSDAQKLLRRASCPVLVVRGIKVNHK
;
A
#
# COMPACT_ATOMS: atom_id res chain seq x y z
N MET A 1 7.32 41.43 51.38
CA MET A 1 6.63 40.25 50.87
C MET A 1 6.23 40.58 49.47
N ARG A 2 7.01 40.18 48.47
CA ARG A 2 6.75 40.42 47.04
C ARG A 2 6.34 39.12 46.38
N ASN A 3 5.28 39.20 45.62
CA ASN A 3 4.49 38.15 45.03
C ASN A 3 5.28 37.40 43.92
N GLU A 4 5.55 36.11 44.11
CA GLU A 4 6.27 35.23 43.18
C GLU A 4 5.35 34.50 42.18
N SER A 5 4.13 34.98 41.91
CA SER A 5 3.14 34.29 41.11
C SER A 5 3.00 34.76 39.63
N THR A 6 3.86 35.68 39.16
CA THR A 6 3.68 36.30 37.82
C THR A 6 4.71 35.89 36.78
N VAL A 7 5.56 34.90 37.04
CA VAL A 7 6.68 34.54 36.11
C VAL A 7 6.45 33.22 35.37
N ARG A 8 5.30 32.55 35.54
CA ARG A 8 5.09 31.25 34.91
C ARG A 8 4.23 31.25 33.64
N GLU A 9 3.62 32.37 33.26
CA GLU A 9 2.70 32.42 32.08
C GLU A 9 3.32 32.93 30.77
N SER A 10 4.57 33.43 30.79
CA SER A 10 5.17 34.05 29.61
C SER A 10 6.05 33.13 28.74
N ARG A 11 6.00 31.81 28.93
CA ARG A 11 6.88 30.88 28.20
C ARG A 11 6.19 29.96 27.17
N LEU A 12 4.91 30.15 26.92
CA LEU A 12 4.15 29.33 25.95
C LEU A 12 3.69 30.06 24.69
N MET A 13 4.05 31.32 24.52
CA MET A 13 3.78 32.06 23.29
C MET A 13 5.07 32.36 22.54
N ASN A 14 5.78 31.34 22.09
CA ASN A 14 6.74 31.53 21.03
C ASN A 14 6.31 30.71 19.82
N SER A 15 5.41 31.37 19.06
CA SER A 15 5.25 31.32 17.61
C SER A 15 5.99 30.13 16.95
N ARG A 16 5.31 29.01 16.85
CA ARG A 16 5.55 28.15 15.69
C ARG A 16 4.98 28.91 14.47
N THR A 17 5.77 29.82 13.96
CA THR A 17 5.64 30.24 12.59
C THR A 17 5.94 28.98 11.79
N CYS A 18 4.91 28.19 11.51
CA CYS A 18 4.97 27.21 10.45
C CYS A 18 5.32 28.03 9.22
N GLY A 19 6.59 27.96 8.79
CA GLY A 19 7.04 28.69 7.63
C GLY A 19 6.09 28.38 6.50
N VAL A 20 5.44 29.40 5.95
CA VAL A 20 4.66 29.28 4.72
C VAL A 20 5.62 28.71 3.70
N LEU A 21 5.35 27.44 3.30
CA LEU A 21 6.11 26.81 2.23
C LEU A 21 6.01 27.75 1.02
N PRO A 22 7.13 28.07 0.36
CA PRO A 22 7.09 28.95 -0.81
C PRO A 22 6.09 28.38 -1.81
N GLU A 23 5.20 29.22 -2.32
CA GLU A 23 4.09 28.90 -3.25
C GLU A 23 4.52 28.31 -4.59
N THR A 24 5.78 27.93 -4.73
CA THR A 24 6.39 27.49 -6.00
C THR A 24 6.53 25.97 -6.15
N LYS A 25 5.99 25.16 -5.21
CA LYS A 25 5.98 23.73 -5.43
C LYS A 25 4.90 23.39 -6.46
N PRO A 26 5.24 22.74 -7.58
CA PRO A 26 4.22 22.35 -8.55
C PRO A 26 3.13 21.53 -7.84
N PRO A 27 1.86 21.70 -8.22
CA PRO A 27 0.78 20.94 -7.64
C PRO A 27 1.08 19.44 -7.78
N LEU A 28 0.84 18.69 -6.71
CA LEU A 28 1.00 17.24 -6.72
C LEU A 28 -0.09 16.64 -7.63
N PHE A 29 0.31 16.18 -8.79
CA PHE A 29 -0.59 15.46 -9.70
C PHE A 29 -0.43 13.96 -9.46
N ILE A 30 -1.49 13.32 -8.97
CA ILE A 30 -1.57 11.88 -8.83
C ILE A 30 -2.63 11.41 -9.82
N LYS A 31 -2.19 10.71 -10.87
CA LYS A 31 -3.07 10.18 -11.92
C LYS A 31 -3.29 8.68 -11.79
N ARG A 32 -2.33 7.96 -11.22
CA ARG A 32 -2.37 6.51 -11.04
C ARG A 32 -1.90 6.12 -9.66
N ILE A 33 -2.74 5.37 -8.95
CA ILE A 33 -2.46 4.85 -7.61
C ILE A 33 -2.37 3.34 -7.69
N LEU A 34 -1.23 2.78 -7.33
CA LEU A 34 -1.01 1.35 -7.22
C LEU A 34 -1.32 0.90 -5.79
N ALA A 35 -2.27 -0.02 -5.63
CA ALA A 35 -2.67 -0.60 -4.36
C ALA A 35 -2.44 -2.11 -4.36
N PRO A 36 -1.26 -2.58 -3.92
CA PRO A 36 -0.99 -3.99 -3.78
C PRO A 36 -1.86 -4.61 -2.70
N THR A 37 -2.39 -5.82 -2.97
CA THR A 37 -3.25 -6.58 -2.05
C THR A 37 -2.84 -8.05 -2.02
N ASP A 38 -2.95 -8.66 -0.82
CA ASP A 38 -2.82 -10.11 -0.64
C ASP A 38 -4.18 -10.82 -0.64
N LEU A 39 -5.25 -10.08 -0.96
CA LEU A 39 -6.64 -10.57 -1.01
C LEU A 39 -7.18 -11.00 0.36
N THR A 40 -6.53 -10.64 1.45
CA THR A 40 -7.03 -10.88 2.81
C THR A 40 -7.94 -9.74 3.28
N SER A 41 -8.78 -10.04 4.29
CA SER A 41 -9.65 -9.04 4.93
C SER A 41 -8.83 -7.94 5.63
N GLU A 42 -7.68 -8.30 6.17
CA GLU A 42 -6.77 -7.36 6.85
C GLU A 42 -6.14 -6.34 5.88
N GLY A 43 -5.99 -6.72 4.61
CA GLY A 43 -5.49 -5.82 3.56
C GLY A 43 -6.51 -4.79 3.09
N ARG A 44 -7.80 -4.99 3.40
CA ARG A 44 -8.91 -4.16 2.92
C ARG A 44 -8.77 -2.70 3.29
N GLU A 45 -8.31 -2.40 4.48
CA GLU A 45 -8.19 -1.02 4.97
C GLU A 45 -7.28 -0.15 4.07
N ALA A 46 -6.15 -0.70 3.60
CA ALA A 46 -5.29 0.04 2.67
C ALA A 46 -5.99 0.31 1.33
N ILE A 47 -6.84 -0.61 0.89
CA ILE A 47 -7.65 -0.44 -0.33
C ILE A 47 -8.68 0.67 -0.12
N ASP A 48 -9.35 0.75 1.04
CA ASP A 48 -10.32 1.81 1.35
C ASP A 48 -9.64 3.19 1.36
N TYR A 49 -8.41 3.28 1.90
CA TYR A 49 -7.59 4.49 1.77
C TYR A 49 -7.25 4.78 0.31
N ALA A 50 -6.86 3.76 -0.47
CA ALA A 50 -6.53 3.94 -1.88
C ALA A 50 -7.72 4.45 -2.70
N VAL A 51 -8.93 3.93 -2.46
CA VAL A 51 -10.18 4.42 -3.07
C VAL A 51 -10.44 5.88 -2.68
N THR A 52 -10.25 6.22 -1.39
CA THR A 52 -10.42 7.60 -0.90
C THR A 52 -9.45 8.56 -1.61
N PHE A 53 -8.17 8.19 -1.72
CA PHE A 53 -7.18 8.98 -2.41
C PHE A 53 -7.49 9.07 -3.91
N ALA A 54 -7.81 7.95 -4.57
CA ALA A 54 -8.16 7.92 -5.97
C ALA A 54 -9.33 8.86 -6.27
N SER A 55 -10.38 8.84 -5.44
CA SER A 55 -11.53 9.73 -5.57
C SER A 55 -11.14 11.20 -5.40
N ARG A 56 -10.22 11.53 -4.47
CA ARG A 56 -9.80 12.91 -4.22
C ARG A 56 -8.94 13.49 -5.34
N PHE A 57 -8.15 12.67 -6.00
CA PHE A 57 -7.26 13.09 -7.08
C PHE A 57 -7.85 12.83 -8.48
N ALA A 58 -9.03 12.20 -8.57
CA ALA A 58 -9.60 11.67 -9.81
C ALA A 58 -8.59 10.75 -10.55
N ALA A 59 -7.89 9.91 -9.79
CA ALA A 59 -6.82 9.05 -10.25
C ALA A 59 -7.34 7.65 -10.62
N GLU A 60 -6.73 6.99 -11.60
CA GLU A 60 -6.93 5.56 -11.82
C GLU A 60 -6.41 4.76 -10.64
N LEU A 61 -7.23 3.87 -10.09
CA LEU A 61 -6.86 2.95 -9.03
C LEU A 61 -6.50 1.59 -9.62
N ILE A 62 -5.26 1.15 -9.42
CA ILE A 62 -4.75 -0.13 -9.92
C ILE A 62 -4.61 -1.07 -8.73
N LEU A 63 -5.48 -2.08 -8.64
CA LEU A 63 -5.36 -3.16 -7.65
C LEU A 63 -4.36 -4.19 -8.15
N LEU A 64 -3.25 -4.35 -7.46
CA LEU A 64 -2.22 -5.31 -7.82
C LEU A 64 -2.25 -6.52 -6.87
N HIS A 65 -2.39 -7.73 -7.44
CA HIS A 65 -2.05 -8.95 -6.72
C HIS A 65 -0.85 -9.63 -7.36
N VAL A 66 0.09 -10.06 -6.51
CA VAL A 66 1.26 -10.81 -6.94
C VAL A 66 1.15 -12.23 -6.41
N TYR A 67 0.95 -13.16 -7.32
CA TYR A 67 0.95 -14.58 -7.02
C TYR A 67 2.38 -15.08 -6.84
N GLU A 68 2.69 -15.53 -5.63
CA GLU A 68 3.96 -16.19 -5.32
C GLU A 68 3.73 -17.71 -5.37
N ALA A 69 4.22 -18.35 -6.42
CA ALA A 69 4.21 -19.80 -6.48
C ALA A 69 5.04 -20.33 -5.31
N LYS A 70 4.40 -20.98 -4.35
CA LYS A 70 5.10 -21.64 -3.23
C LYS A 70 5.84 -22.84 -3.80
N GLY A 71 7.05 -22.62 -4.28
CA GLY A 71 8.02 -23.68 -4.42
C GLY A 71 8.31 -24.19 -3.01
N ASN A 72 7.90 -25.42 -2.70
CA ASN A 72 8.44 -26.12 -1.56
C ASN A 72 9.96 -26.04 -1.70
N GLY A 73 10.66 -25.43 -0.72
CA GLY A 73 12.10 -25.18 -0.78
C GLY A 73 12.99 -26.44 -0.83
N ASP A 74 12.44 -27.53 -1.24
CA ASP A 74 13.13 -28.79 -1.52
C ASP A 74 13.16 -28.99 -3.04
N TYR A 75 14.21 -28.47 -3.66
CA TYR A 75 14.50 -28.69 -5.09
C TYR A 75 14.76 -30.16 -5.45
N SER A 76 14.50 -31.09 -4.54
CA SER A 76 14.91 -32.49 -4.66
C SER A 76 13.86 -33.42 -5.26
N LEU A 77 12.59 -33.00 -5.40
CA LEU A 77 11.57 -33.84 -6.01
C LEU A 77 10.71 -33.03 -6.99
N ASN A 78 11.05 -33.17 -8.25
CA ASN A 78 10.29 -32.83 -9.44
C ASN A 78 8.91 -33.47 -9.44
N VAL A 79 7.93 -32.92 -8.83
CA VAL A 79 6.53 -32.95 -9.28
C VAL A 79 5.76 -31.94 -8.44
N LEU A 80 5.90 -30.66 -8.72
CA LEU A 80 4.76 -29.79 -8.53
C LEU A 80 3.77 -30.27 -9.58
N ASP A 81 2.66 -30.82 -9.14
CA ASP A 81 1.54 -31.11 -10.01
C ASP A 81 1.12 -29.75 -10.60
N ASP A 82 1.46 -29.51 -11.86
CA ASP A 82 1.20 -28.27 -12.56
C ASP A 82 -0.28 -27.86 -12.44
N THR A 83 -1.16 -28.84 -12.30
CA THR A 83 -2.60 -28.64 -12.10
C THR A 83 -2.95 -27.94 -10.79
N ILE A 84 -2.27 -28.25 -9.67
CA ILE A 84 -2.51 -27.62 -8.37
C ILE A 84 -2.00 -26.17 -8.36
N VAL A 85 -0.90 -25.90 -9.05
CA VAL A 85 -0.34 -24.55 -9.17
C VAL A 85 -1.29 -23.68 -10.01
N ASP A 86 -1.83 -24.20 -11.09
CA ASP A 86 -2.79 -23.50 -11.94
C ASP A 86 -4.10 -23.20 -11.21
N ASP A 87 -4.65 -24.16 -10.46
CA ASP A 87 -5.87 -23.97 -9.66
C ASP A 87 -5.74 -22.84 -8.64
N ASN A 88 -4.63 -22.77 -7.93
CA ASN A 88 -4.38 -21.72 -6.92
C ASN A 88 -4.18 -20.35 -7.56
N ARG A 89 -3.53 -20.30 -8.71
CA ARG A 89 -3.33 -19.08 -9.48
C ARG A 89 -4.68 -18.54 -10.01
N GLU A 90 -5.48 -19.40 -10.59
CA GLU A 90 -6.80 -19.04 -11.10
C GLU A 90 -7.72 -18.53 -9.98
N ARG A 91 -7.73 -19.20 -8.83
CA ARG A 91 -8.49 -18.75 -7.65
C ARG A 91 -8.07 -17.37 -7.17
N ALA A 92 -6.76 -17.09 -7.15
CA ALA A 92 -6.24 -15.79 -6.76
C ALA A 92 -6.62 -14.69 -7.77
N GLU A 93 -6.55 -15.01 -9.07
CA GLU A 93 -6.96 -14.09 -10.12
C GLU A 93 -8.46 -13.80 -10.07
N ASP A 94 -9.29 -14.82 -9.84
CA ASP A 94 -10.74 -14.67 -9.67
C ASP A 94 -11.10 -13.86 -8.42
N ALA A 95 -10.37 -14.05 -7.33
CA ALA A 95 -10.56 -13.26 -6.12
C ALA A 95 -10.22 -11.77 -6.35
N LEU A 96 -9.13 -11.48 -7.09
CA LEU A 96 -8.78 -10.12 -7.47
C LEU A 96 -9.84 -9.49 -8.39
N ARG A 97 -10.35 -10.27 -9.35
CA ARG A 97 -11.40 -9.82 -10.27
C ARG A 97 -12.68 -9.45 -9.52
N LYS A 98 -13.09 -10.29 -8.54
CA LYS A 98 -14.26 -10.01 -7.68
C LYS A 98 -14.07 -8.77 -6.86
N LEU A 99 -12.90 -8.61 -6.25
CA LEU A 99 -12.55 -7.43 -5.47
C LEU A 99 -12.57 -6.15 -6.33
N CYS A 100 -11.99 -6.21 -7.53
CA CYS A 100 -12.01 -5.09 -8.46
C CYS A 100 -13.43 -4.72 -8.89
N ALA A 101 -14.28 -5.71 -9.18
CA ALA A 101 -15.68 -5.49 -9.53
C ALA A 101 -16.45 -4.81 -8.39
N GLU A 102 -16.29 -5.29 -7.16
CA GLU A 102 -16.90 -4.70 -5.96
C GLU A 102 -16.50 -3.23 -5.78
N ILE A 103 -15.22 -2.93 -5.93
CA ILE A 103 -14.73 -1.56 -5.78
C ILE A 103 -15.23 -0.68 -6.94
N SER A 104 -15.32 -1.22 -8.14
CA SER A 104 -15.77 -0.50 -9.32
C SER A 104 -17.23 -0.03 -9.24
N GLU A 105 -18.06 -0.67 -8.41
CA GLU A 105 -19.42 -0.19 -8.12
C GLU A 105 -19.41 1.19 -7.46
N ALA A 106 -18.45 1.44 -6.55
CA ALA A 106 -18.29 2.71 -5.85
C ALA A 106 -17.32 3.67 -6.58
N TYR A 107 -16.31 3.12 -7.25
CA TYR A 107 -15.29 3.88 -7.97
C TYR A 107 -14.97 3.24 -9.33
N PRO A 108 -15.62 3.69 -10.42
CA PRO A 108 -15.51 3.06 -11.76
C PRO A 108 -14.12 3.10 -12.40
N HIS A 109 -13.22 4.00 -11.93
CA HIS A 109 -11.84 4.10 -12.43
C HIS A 109 -10.89 3.13 -11.69
N CYS A 110 -11.39 1.93 -11.35
CA CYS A 110 -10.63 0.86 -10.74
C CYS A 110 -10.32 -0.21 -11.78
N VAL A 111 -9.06 -0.61 -11.88
CA VAL A 111 -8.58 -1.67 -12.76
C VAL A 111 -7.76 -2.69 -11.96
N MET A 112 -7.66 -3.92 -12.45
CA MET A 112 -6.85 -4.96 -11.82
C MET A 112 -5.56 -5.20 -12.60
N CYS A 113 -4.50 -5.55 -11.87
CA CYS A 113 -3.23 -6.03 -12.38
C CYS A 113 -2.85 -7.30 -11.63
N PHE A 114 -2.68 -8.41 -12.34
CA PHE A 114 -2.24 -9.69 -11.79
C PHE A 114 -0.84 -10.00 -12.28
N ARG A 115 0.08 -10.30 -11.36
CA ARG A 115 1.46 -10.67 -11.67
C ARG A 115 1.85 -11.94 -10.93
N SER A 116 2.88 -12.61 -11.41
CA SER A 116 3.49 -13.77 -10.77
C SER A 116 4.95 -13.48 -10.52
N GLY A 117 5.44 -13.79 -9.31
CA GLY A 117 6.84 -13.55 -8.95
C GLY A 117 7.04 -13.23 -7.48
N ILE A 118 8.14 -12.58 -7.18
CA ILE A 118 8.47 -12.14 -5.82
C ILE A 118 7.76 -10.81 -5.56
N PRO A 119 6.81 -10.73 -4.60
CA PRO A 119 5.94 -9.58 -4.42
C PRO A 119 6.66 -8.24 -4.33
N ARG A 120 7.76 -8.15 -3.55
CA ARG A 120 8.52 -6.90 -3.40
C ARG A 120 9.14 -6.39 -4.70
N GLU A 121 9.48 -7.30 -5.62
CA GLU A 121 10.08 -6.96 -6.91
C GLU A 121 9.01 -6.59 -7.92
N GLU A 122 7.95 -7.40 -7.97
CA GLU A 122 6.83 -7.18 -8.87
C GLU A 122 6.05 -5.88 -8.57
N ILE A 123 5.96 -5.45 -7.31
CA ILE A 123 5.38 -4.14 -6.97
C ILE A 123 6.21 -3.00 -7.56
N VAL A 124 7.54 -3.08 -7.43
CA VAL A 124 8.43 -2.05 -7.97
C VAL A 124 8.36 -2.02 -9.50
N PHE A 125 8.33 -3.20 -10.13
CA PHE A 125 8.20 -3.30 -11.57
C PHE A 125 6.84 -2.80 -12.04
N ALA A 126 5.74 -3.22 -11.38
CA ALA A 126 4.39 -2.75 -11.70
C ALA A 126 4.27 -1.23 -11.57
N ALA A 127 4.82 -0.65 -10.49
CA ALA A 127 4.79 0.80 -10.30
C ALA A 127 5.49 1.55 -11.43
N ARG A 128 6.59 1.01 -11.95
CA ARG A 128 7.32 1.59 -13.07
C ARG A 128 6.61 1.38 -14.40
N ASP A 129 6.20 0.13 -14.69
CA ASP A 129 5.58 -0.24 -15.96
C ASP A 129 4.22 0.45 -16.17
N LEU A 130 3.50 0.73 -15.09
CA LEU A 130 2.19 1.36 -15.10
C LEU A 130 2.26 2.86 -14.82
N ASP A 131 3.46 3.45 -14.73
CA ASP A 131 3.68 4.86 -14.41
C ASP A 131 2.87 5.31 -13.18
N ALA A 132 2.93 4.53 -12.09
CA ALA A 132 2.23 4.88 -10.87
C ALA A 132 2.84 6.12 -10.21
N ASP A 133 1.99 7.04 -9.78
CA ASP A 133 2.39 8.27 -9.09
C ASP A 133 2.41 8.10 -7.57
N LEU A 134 1.73 7.06 -7.06
CA LEU A 134 1.65 6.75 -5.65
C LEU A 134 1.43 5.24 -5.45
N ILE A 135 2.16 4.64 -4.51
CA ILE A 135 1.88 3.29 -4.01
C ILE A 135 1.24 3.41 -2.63
N ILE A 136 0.13 2.70 -2.37
CA ILE A 136 -0.52 2.64 -1.06
C ILE A 136 -0.49 1.20 -0.55
N ILE A 137 0.17 0.96 0.58
CA ILE A 137 0.33 -0.36 1.19
C ILE A 137 -0.14 -0.39 2.64
N SER A 138 -0.62 -1.58 3.12
CA SER A 138 -0.96 -1.80 4.52
C SER A 138 0.22 -2.34 5.33
N THR A 139 0.26 -2.01 6.62
CA THR A 139 1.20 -2.62 7.57
C THR A 139 0.71 -3.95 8.15
N HIS A 140 -0.55 -4.34 7.93
CA HIS A 140 -1.20 -5.45 8.64
C HIS A 140 -1.14 -6.80 7.94
N ASN A 141 -0.60 -6.89 6.74
CA ASN A 141 -0.57 -8.13 5.99
C ASN A 141 0.45 -9.13 6.51
N HIS A 142 -0.05 -10.27 7.04
CA HIS A 142 0.70 -11.29 7.75
C HIS A 142 1.71 -12.08 6.92
N HIS A 143 1.63 -12.09 5.57
CA HIS A 143 2.44 -13.03 4.79
C HIS A 143 3.72 -12.45 4.16
N TRP A 144 3.71 -11.23 3.63
CA TRP A 144 4.91 -10.69 3.00
C TRP A 144 5.22 -9.24 3.41
N TYR A 145 4.19 -8.47 3.86
CA TYR A 145 4.39 -7.10 4.36
C TYR A 145 5.00 -7.05 5.77
N THR A 146 4.81 -8.06 6.63
CA THR A 146 5.47 -8.12 7.95
C THR A 146 6.98 -8.24 7.82
N ARG A 147 7.46 -8.88 6.77
CA ARG A 147 8.87 -8.81 6.37
C ARG A 147 9.25 -7.44 5.81
N LEU A 148 8.26 -6.65 5.33
CA LEU A 148 8.50 -5.31 4.80
C LEU A 148 8.70 -4.27 5.92
N ILE A 149 7.93 -4.27 7.00
CA ILE A 149 7.92 -3.16 7.97
C ILE A 149 8.93 -3.35 9.11
N GLY A 150 9.40 -4.56 9.33
CA GLY A 150 10.45 -4.84 10.32
C GLY A 150 11.73 -5.41 9.73
N GLY A 151 11.85 -5.58 8.41
CA GLY A 151 12.95 -6.26 7.76
C GLY A 151 13.55 -5.54 6.54
N SER A 152 14.59 -6.15 5.97
CA SER A 152 15.32 -5.64 4.82
C SER A 152 14.47 -5.41 3.56
N ASP A 153 13.30 -6.04 3.46
CA ASP A 153 12.48 -6.02 2.25
C ASP A 153 11.62 -4.75 2.11
N ALA A 154 11.12 -4.17 3.22
CA ALA A 154 10.48 -2.85 3.21
C ALA A 154 11.43 -1.77 2.75
N GLN A 155 12.64 -1.79 3.31
CA GLN A 155 13.66 -0.82 2.92
C GLN A 155 14.05 -0.97 1.44
N LYS A 156 14.06 -2.20 0.91
CA LYS A 156 14.35 -2.45 -0.50
C LYS A 156 13.25 -1.91 -1.41
N LEU A 157 11.98 -2.11 -1.04
CA LEU A 157 10.85 -1.56 -1.79
C LEU A 157 10.90 -0.03 -1.77
N LEU A 158 11.01 0.59 -0.59
CA LEU A 158 11.06 2.06 -0.45
C LEU A 158 12.23 2.69 -1.21
N ARG A 159 13.38 2.02 -1.27
CA ARG A 159 14.56 2.51 -2.01
C ARG A 159 14.46 2.35 -3.52
N ARG A 160 13.66 1.40 -4.01
CA ARG A 160 13.54 1.06 -5.42
C ARG A 160 12.26 1.58 -6.06
N ALA A 161 11.30 2.00 -5.25
CA ALA A 161 10.05 2.57 -5.75
C ALA A 161 10.34 3.80 -6.62
N SER A 162 9.67 3.86 -7.78
CA SER A 162 9.77 4.98 -8.72
C SER A 162 8.93 6.18 -8.31
N CYS A 163 8.07 6.02 -7.32
CA CYS A 163 7.13 7.03 -6.81
C CYS A 163 7.02 6.97 -5.27
N PRO A 164 6.40 7.97 -4.63
CA PRO A 164 6.11 7.95 -3.21
C PRO A 164 5.33 6.70 -2.78
N VAL A 165 5.58 6.25 -1.54
CA VAL A 165 4.88 5.12 -0.92
C VAL A 165 4.18 5.60 0.34
N LEU A 166 2.86 5.47 0.37
CA LEU A 166 2.04 5.69 1.56
C LEU A 166 1.84 4.36 2.28
N VAL A 167 2.24 4.33 3.53
CA VAL A 167 2.06 3.15 4.39
C VAL A 167 0.89 3.41 5.31
N VAL A 168 -0.19 2.65 5.17
CA VAL A 168 -1.37 2.70 6.01
C VAL A 168 -1.21 1.72 7.15
N ARG A 169 -1.35 2.21 8.38
CA ARG A 169 -1.35 1.36 9.57
C ARG A 169 -2.79 0.97 9.88
N GLY A 170 -3.12 -0.31 9.73
CA GLY A 170 -4.43 -0.82 10.10
C GLY A 170 -4.74 -0.61 11.59
N ILE A 171 -5.95 -0.22 11.88
CA ILE A 171 -6.46 -0.06 13.25
C ILE A 171 -6.90 -1.45 13.70
N LYS A 172 -6.30 -1.99 14.77
CA LYS A 172 -6.85 -3.18 15.42
C LYS A 172 -8.21 -2.80 16.02
N VAL A 173 -9.29 -3.12 15.33
CA VAL A 173 -10.62 -3.07 15.94
C VAL A 173 -10.67 -4.22 16.95
N ASN A 174 -10.44 -3.90 18.22
CA ASN A 174 -10.71 -4.84 19.32
C ASN A 174 -12.22 -5.02 19.40
N HIS A 175 -12.73 -6.07 18.79
CA HIS A 175 -14.07 -6.57 19.12
C HIS A 175 -14.02 -7.09 20.57
N LYS A 176 -14.58 -6.28 21.51
CA LYS A 176 -14.93 -6.74 22.84
C LYS A 176 -16.26 -7.46 22.79
#